data_17b2f93dae28295152a0871923bd15db
#
_entry.id   17b2f93dae28295152a0871923bd15db
#
_cell.length_a   1.000
_cell.length_b   1.000
_cell.length_c   1.000
_cell.angle_alpha   90.00
_cell.angle_beta   90.00
_cell.angle_gamma   90.00
#
_symmetry.space_group_name_H-M   'P 1'
#
loop_
_entity.id
_entity.type
_entity.pdbx_description
1 polymer ?
#
loop_
_entity_poly.entity_id
_entity_poly.type
_entity_poly.pdbx_seq_one_letter_code
_entity_poly.pdbx_strand_id
1 'polypeptide(L)'
;MKRAGKIVLVAGMVVLAAACQRTSGGRNYAEPLPATPTTPVGSGSLAPLDPNAVPGSGVGDPNAQTTDLASNPVAAPAGAGEVGRTDLLGGWKLSSAGDSCMAFMTLTTWSGGYRANTRGCATPTLSGIAAWDLNGNQVVLKDGSGLIVAQLYSSAPGQFNGQTSTGSPISLYR
;
A
#
# COMPACT_ATOMS: atom_id res chain seq x y z
N MET A 1 -60.56 26.80 -3.93
CA MET A 1 -59.22 27.34 -4.30
C MET A 1 -58.02 26.50 -3.83
N LYS A 2 -58.19 25.29 -3.16
CA LYS A 2 -57.07 24.47 -2.67
C LYS A 2 -56.55 23.37 -3.60
N ARG A 3 -57.19 23.14 -4.76
CA ARG A 3 -56.79 22.06 -5.69
C ARG A 3 -55.87 22.49 -6.82
N ALA A 4 -55.84 23.77 -7.18
CA ALA A 4 -54.96 24.31 -8.23
C ALA A 4 -53.48 24.35 -7.83
N GLY A 5 -53.18 24.56 -6.54
CA GLY A 5 -51.78 24.62 -6.06
C GLY A 5 -51.04 23.27 -6.08
N LYS A 6 -51.77 22.15 -5.91
CA LYS A 6 -51.16 20.81 -5.96
C LYS A 6 -50.78 20.35 -7.36
N ILE A 7 -51.51 20.77 -8.37
CA ILE A 7 -51.25 20.40 -9.78
C ILE A 7 -50.00 21.13 -10.30
N VAL A 8 -49.79 22.38 -9.90
CA VAL A 8 -48.61 23.18 -10.30
C VAL A 8 -47.34 22.61 -9.67
N LEU A 9 -47.42 22.13 -8.43
CA LEU A 9 -46.27 21.56 -7.71
C LEU A 9 -45.82 20.20 -8.30
N VAL A 10 -46.77 19.35 -8.71
CA VAL A 10 -46.48 18.07 -9.36
C VAL A 10 -45.93 18.28 -10.78
N ALA A 11 -46.44 19.27 -11.56
CA ALA A 11 -45.89 19.58 -12.87
C ALA A 11 -44.44 20.13 -12.81
N GLY A 12 -44.09 20.92 -11.79
CA GLY A 12 -42.73 21.41 -11.57
C GLY A 12 -41.72 20.31 -11.25
N MET A 13 -42.15 19.27 -10.55
CA MET A 13 -41.25 18.16 -10.16
C MET A 13 -40.92 17.21 -11.31
N VAL A 14 -41.81 17.07 -12.30
CA VAL A 14 -41.60 16.22 -13.48
C VAL A 14 -40.60 16.84 -14.47
N VAL A 15 -40.51 18.19 -14.55
CA VAL A 15 -39.58 18.87 -15.44
C VAL A 15 -38.13 18.80 -14.94
N LEU A 16 -37.91 18.72 -13.63
CA LEU A 16 -36.56 18.58 -13.03
C LEU A 16 -35.93 17.20 -13.20
N ALA A 17 -36.74 16.16 -13.45
CA ALA A 17 -36.22 14.80 -13.65
C ALA A 17 -35.67 14.55 -15.06
N ALA A 18 -35.99 15.38 -16.05
CA ALA A 18 -35.56 15.20 -17.44
C ALA A 18 -34.15 15.76 -17.74
N ALA A 19 -33.51 16.46 -16.80
CA ALA A 19 -32.20 17.10 -17.02
C ALA A 19 -31.01 16.17 -16.82
N CYS A 20 -31.20 14.95 -16.25
CA CYS A 20 -30.10 14.04 -15.93
C CYS A 20 -29.74 13.01 -17.02
N GLN A 21 -30.37 13.06 -18.23
CA GLN A 21 -30.14 12.03 -19.25
C GLN A 21 -29.28 12.51 -20.45
N ARG A 22 -28.53 13.58 -20.32
CA ARG A 22 -27.73 14.13 -21.44
C ARG A 22 -26.21 14.00 -21.26
N THR A 23 -25.69 12.93 -20.68
CA THR A 23 -24.24 12.68 -20.67
C THR A 23 -23.89 11.24 -21.01
N SER A 24 -24.51 10.66 -22.04
CA SER A 24 -23.95 9.49 -22.74
C SER A 24 -23.30 9.96 -24.05
N GLY A 25 -22.35 10.89 -23.92
CA GLY A 25 -21.44 11.29 -24.99
C GLY A 25 -20.33 10.28 -25.15
N GLY A 26 -20.27 9.70 -26.36
CA GLY A 26 -19.21 8.96 -27.01
C GLY A 26 -18.05 8.44 -26.17
N ARG A 27 -17.99 7.14 -25.96
CA ARG A 27 -16.75 6.44 -25.66
C ARG A 27 -15.86 6.57 -26.89
N ASN A 28 -14.99 7.56 -26.92
CA ASN A 28 -13.84 7.56 -27.80
C ASN A 28 -12.95 6.42 -27.32
N TYR A 29 -13.16 5.22 -27.87
CA TYR A 29 -12.18 4.15 -27.76
C TYR A 29 -10.92 4.67 -28.48
N ALA A 30 -9.91 5.02 -27.69
CA ALA A 30 -8.58 5.23 -28.23
C ALA A 30 -8.15 3.93 -28.93
N GLU A 31 -7.76 4.05 -30.18
CA GLU A 31 -7.25 2.95 -30.98
C GLU A 31 -6.06 2.30 -30.22
N PRO A 32 -6.00 0.96 -30.05
CA PRO A 32 -4.89 0.31 -29.38
C PRO A 32 -3.59 0.65 -30.10
N LEU A 33 -2.63 1.18 -29.36
CA LEU A 33 -1.30 1.43 -29.89
C LEU A 33 -0.66 0.10 -30.34
N PRO A 34 0.04 0.06 -31.49
CA PRO A 34 0.73 -1.12 -31.93
C PRO A 34 1.77 -1.54 -30.89
N ALA A 35 1.79 -2.86 -30.58
CA ALA A 35 2.75 -3.43 -29.65
C ALA A 35 4.18 -3.20 -30.17
N THR A 36 5.02 -2.53 -29.39
CA THR A 36 6.45 -2.45 -29.68
C THR A 36 7.08 -3.80 -29.42
N PRO A 37 7.89 -4.35 -30.38
CA PRO A 37 8.59 -5.59 -30.14
C PRO A 37 9.57 -5.42 -28.99
N THR A 38 9.42 -6.24 -27.94
CA THR A 38 10.38 -6.30 -26.85
C THR A 38 11.61 -7.08 -27.30
N THR A 39 12.79 -6.51 -27.09
CA THR A 39 14.05 -7.24 -27.31
C THR A 39 14.09 -8.46 -26.37
N PRO A 40 14.43 -9.65 -26.88
CA PRO A 40 14.56 -10.82 -26.01
C PRO A 40 15.66 -10.59 -24.98
N VAL A 41 15.32 -10.76 -23.72
CA VAL A 41 16.30 -10.77 -22.62
C VAL A 41 17.21 -11.99 -22.81
N GLY A 42 18.50 -11.73 -23.03
CA GLY A 42 19.50 -12.78 -23.08
C GLY A 42 19.55 -13.52 -21.76
N SER A 43 19.32 -14.83 -21.76
CA SER A 43 19.60 -15.68 -20.61
C SER A 43 21.12 -15.74 -20.42
N GLY A 44 21.63 -14.97 -19.44
CA GLY A 44 23.00 -15.14 -18.99
C GLY A 44 23.17 -16.54 -18.41
N SER A 45 24.14 -17.31 -18.95
CA SER A 45 24.50 -18.60 -18.37
C SER A 45 25.09 -18.35 -16.98
N LEU A 46 24.46 -18.88 -15.95
CA LEU A 46 25.02 -18.95 -14.61
C LEU A 46 26.25 -19.88 -14.65
N ALA A 47 27.42 -19.36 -14.29
CA ALA A 47 28.59 -20.20 -14.11
C ALA A 47 28.33 -21.15 -12.91
N PRO A 48 28.68 -22.44 -13.02
CA PRO A 48 28.58 -23.36 -11.88
C PRO A 48 29.44 -22.85 -10.74
N LEU A 49 28.87 -22.83 -9.54
CA LEU A 49 29.64 -22.56 -8.31
C LEU A 49 30.63 -23.71 -8.10
N ASP A 50 31.91 -23.39 -7.99
CA ASP A 50 32.96 -24.34 -7.65
C ASP A 50 32.72 -24.86 -6.21
N PRO A 51 32.45 -26.17 -6.01
CA PRO A 51 32.18 -26.71 -4.69
C PRO A 51 33.36 -26.63 -3.72
N ASN A 52 34.51 -26.17 -4.20
CA ASN A 52 35.75 -26.05 -3.41
C ASN A 52 36.13 -24.61 -3.08
N ALA A 53 35.28 -23.65 -3.39
CA ALA A 53 35.49 -22.27 -2.97
C ALA A 53 35.25 -22.15 -1.46
N VAL A 54 36.30 -22.20 -0.71
CA VAL A 54 36.32 -21.86 0.73
C VAL A 54 35.86 -20.41 0.84
N PRO A 55 34.85 -20.05 1.68
CA PRO A 55 34.50 -18.66 1.91
C PRO A 55 35.71 -17.92 2.44
N GLY A 56 36.35 -17.14 1.60
CA GLY A 56 37.50 -16.33 1.99
C GLY A 56 37.08 -15.34 3.05
N SER A 57 37.74 -15.38 4.18
CA SER A 57 37.71 -14.37 5.22
C SER A 57 38.15 -13.03 4.62
N GLY A 58 37.20 -12.27 4.10
CA GLY A 58 37.40 -10.87 3.81
C GLY A 58 37.61 -10.15 5.12
N VAL A 59 38.88 -9.87 5.42
CA VAL A 59 39.25 -8.95 6.50
C VAL A 59 38.66 -7.62 6.16
N GLY A 60 37.54 -7.26 6.83
CA GLY A 60 36.92 -5.95 6.70
C GLY A 60 37.88 -4.88 7.16
N ASP A 61 38.04 -3.85 6.33
CA ASP A 61 38.76 -2.62 6.63
C ASP A 61 38.18 -2.00 7.91
N PRO A 62 38.97 -1.81 8.99
CA PRO A 62 38.45 -1.33 10.28
C PRO A 62 38.05 0.15 10.29
N ASN A 63 38.01 0.81 9.16
CA ASN A 63 37.72 2.26 9.09
C ASN A 63 36.49 2.63 8.23
N ALA A 64 35.65 1.67 7.84
CA ALA A 64 34.35 1.96 7.24
C ALA A 64 33.29 2.14 8.35
N GLN A 65 33.36 3.25 9.09
CA GLN A 65 32.23 3.76 9.87
C GLN A 65 31.22 4.40 8.90
N THR A 66 30.47 3.59 8.20
CA THR A 66 29.16 3.99 7.72
C THR A 66 28.17 3.66 8.82
N THR A 67 27.78 4.68 9.55
CA THR A 67 26.58 4.68 10.39
C THR A 67 25.34 4.66 9.47
N ASP A 68 25.20 3.58 8.70
CA ASP A 68 23.93 3.18 8.17
C ASP A 68 23.22 2.39 9.25
N LEU A 69 22.42 3.10 10.04
CA LEU A 69 21.26 2.52 10.68
C LEU A 69 20.25 2.19 9.57
N ALA A 70 20.70 1.46 8.57
CA ALA A 70 19.85 0.80 7.62
C ALA A 70 18.96 -0.13 8.42
N SER A 71 17.70 0.25 8.51
CA SER A 71 16.58 -0.54 9.00
C SER A 71 16.81 -1.99 8.63
N ASN A 72 17.18 -2.82 9.62
CA ASN A 72 17.41 -4.23 9.40
C ASN A 72 16.14 -4.80 8.78
N PRO A 73 16.10 -5.20 7.50
CA PRO A 73 14.88 -5.67 6.88
C PRO A 73 14.46 -6.92 7.64
N VAL A 74 13.31 -6.85 8.29
CA VAL A 74 12.71 -8.04 8.92
C VAL A 74 12.59 -9.07 7.80
N ALA A 75 13.28 -10.22 7.95
CA ALA A 75 13.27 -11.26 6.93
C ALA A 75 11.82 -11.71 6.67
N ALA A 76 11.45 -11.82 5.40
CA ALA A 76 10.13 -12.31 5.03
C ALA A 76 9.93 -13.72 5.57
N PRO A 77 8.83 -14.01 6.28
CA PRO A 77 8.53 -15.37 6.71
C PRO A 77 8.37 -16.28 5.49
N ALA A 78 8.80 -17.52 5.62
CA ALA A 78 8.62 -18.54 4.59
C ALA A 78 7.11 -18.70 4.30
N GLY A 79 6.70 -18.49 3.03
CA GLY A 79 5.30 -18.57 2.63
C GLY A 79 4.53 -17.24 2.64
N ALA A 80 5.20 -16.10 2.82
CA ALA A 80 4.55 -14.80 2.60
C ALA A 80 4.02 -14.72 1.16
N GLY A 81 2.69 -14.58 1.00
CA GLY A 81 2.02 -14.50 -0.28
C GLY A 81 2.40 -13.24 -1.06
N GLU A 82 2.29 -13.30 -2.40
CA GLU A 82 2.42 -12.09 -3.23
C GLU A 82 1.32 -11.09 -2.88
N VAL A 83 1.70 -9.84 -2.77
CA VAL A 83 0.81 -8.73 -2.41
C VAL A 83 0.89 -7.65 -3.47
N GLY A 84 -0.24 -7.27 -4.04
CA GLY A 84 -0.36 -6.12 -4.93
C GLY A 84 -0.69 -4.84 -4.16
N ARG A 85 -0.29 -3.67 -4.69
CA ARG A 85 -0.66 -2.38 -4.09
C ARG A 85 -2.16 -2.18 -4.00
N THR A 86 -2.91 -2.70 -4.95
CA THR A 86 -4.38 -2.64 -4.98
C THR A 86 -5.03 -3.42 -3.85
N ASP A 87 -4.40 -4.49 -3.38
CA ASP A 87 -4.90 -5.34 -2.30
C ASP A 87 -4.86 -4.63 -0.94
N LEU A 88 -4.01 -3.61 -0.83
CA LEU A 88 -3.83 -2.82 0.39
C LEU A 88 -4.77 -1.62 0.49
N LEU A 89 -5.54 -1.32 -0.55
CA LEU A 89 -6.42 -0.15 -0.56
C LEU A 89 -7.64 -0.32 0.35
N GLY A 90 -8.07 0.80 0.93
CA GLY A 90 -9.29 0.88 1.73
C GLY A 90 -9.03 0.85 3.23
N GLY A 91 -10.04 0.42 3.99
CA GLY A 91 -10.03 0.40 5.44
C GLY A 91 -9.54 -0.93 6.00
N TRP A 92 -8.70 -0.85 7.02
CA TRP A 92 -8.08 -1.97 7.72
C TRP A 92 -8.21 -1.78 9.23
N LYS A 93 -8.36 -2.87 9.96
CA LYS A 93 -8.15 -2.87 11.41
C LYS A 93 -6.66 -3.01 11.69
N LEU A 94 -6.13 -2.14 12.54
CA LEU A 94 -4.73 -2.10 12.97
C LEU A 94 -4.69 -2.40 14.47
N SER A 95 -3.83 -3.32 14.89
CA SER A 95 -3.69 -3.67 16.31
C SER A 95 -2.22 -3.85 16.66
N SER A 96 -1.79 -3.25 17.78
CA SER A 96 -0.44 -3.40 18.32
C SER A 96 -0.42 -3.06 19.81
N ALA A 97 0.28 -3.86 20.61
CA ALA A 97 0.54 -3.60 22.03
C ALA A 97 -0.72 -3.24 22.85
N GLY A 98 -1.86 -3.89 22.56
CA GLY A 98 -3.13 -3.63 23.25
C GLY A 98 -3.95 -2.45 22.70
N ASP A 99 -3.41 -1.68 21.76
CA ASP A 99 -4.14 -0.64 21.03
C ASP A 99 -4.78 -1.24 19.77
N SER A 100 -5.97 -0.77 19.41
CA SER A 100 -6.70 -1.20 18.21
C SER A 100 -7.43 -0.02 17.58
N CYS A 101 -7.20 0.20 16.29
CA CYS A 101 -7.74 1.32 15.56
C CYS A 101 -7.96 1.00 14.07
N MET A 102 -8.41 1.97 13.30
CA MET A 102 -8.60 1.84 11.85
C MET A 102 -7.47 2.53 11.11
N ALA A 103 -6.93 1.86 10.10
CA ALA A 103 -6.02 2.45 9.11
C ALA A 103 -6.71 2.52 7.74
N PHE A 104 -6.49 3.59 7.01
CA PHE A 104 -7.02 3.82 5.67
C PHE A 104 -5.86 4.07 4.71
N MET A 105 -5.77 3.23 3.66
CA MET A 105 -4.70 3.28 2.67
C MET A 105 -5.24 3.71 1.31
N THR A 106 -4.54 4.63 0.65
CA THR A 106 -4.89 5.14 -0.68
C THR A 106 -3.67 5.13 -1.60
N LEU A 107 -3.86 5.25 -2.92
CA LEU A 107 -2.77 5.42 -3.89
C LEU A 107 -2.42 6.88 -4.15
N THR A 108 -2.87 7.79 -3.30
CA THR A 108 -2.41 9.18 -3.37
C THR A 108 -0.93 9.24 -3.03
N THR A 109 -0.12 9.74 -3.94
CA THR A 109 1.33 9.89 -3.75
C THR A 109 1.65 10.72 -2.51
N TRP A 110 2.64 10.27 -1.76
CA TRP A 110 3.18 10.94 -0.59
C TRP A 110 4.70 10.84 -0.60
N SER A 111 5.38 11.68 0.16
CA SER A 111 6.83 11.60 0.30
C SER A 111 7.24 10.21 0.83
N GLY A 112 7.92 9.42 -0.04
CA GLY A 112 8.37 8.07 0.29
C GLY A 112 7.32 6.96 0.22
N GLY A 113 6.24 7.13 -0.58
CA GLY A 113 5.22 6.09 -0.79
C GLY A 113 3.85 6.65 -1.12
N TYR A 114 2.83 6.08 -0.51
CA TYR A 114 1.42 6.44 -0.69
C TYR A 114 0.82 6.89 0.64
N ARG A 115 -0.22 7.70 0.58
CA ARG A 115 -0.88 8.25 1.76
C ARG A 115 -1.63 7.17 2.54
N ALA A 116 -1.41 7.18 3.86
CA ALA A 116 -2.23 6.49 4.84
C ALA A 116 -2.76 7.47 5.88
N ASN A 117 -3.78 7.08 6.61
CA ASN A 117 -4.21 7.76 7.82
C ASN A 117 -4.82 6.75 8.78
N THR A 118 -4.79 7.07 10.07
CA THR A 118 -5.37 6.23 11.12
C THR A 118 -6.44 6.99 11.90
N ARG A 119 -7.38 6.24 12.51
CA ARG A 119 -8.44 6.80 13.35
C ARG A 119 -8.70 5.92 14.56
N GLY A 120 -8.84 6.56 15.71
CA GLY A 120 -9.18 5.88 16.96
C GLY A 120 -7.99 5.20 17.63
N CYS A 121 -6.76 5.47 17.21
CA CYS A 121 -5.56 4.97 17.86
C CYS A 121 -5.29 5.76 19.15
N ALA A 122 -4.98 5.06 20.21
CA ALA A 122 -4.63 5.64 21.51
C ALA A 122 -3.12 5.96 21.58
N THR A 123 -2.28 5.15 20.93
CA THR A 123 -0.82 5.31 20.97
C THR A 123 -0.33 6.30 19.91
N PRO A 124 0.66 7.17 20.24
CA PRO A 124 1.29 8.08 19.27
C PRO A 124 1.90 7.34 18.08
N THR A 125 2.46 6.15 18.30
CA THR A 125 3.08 5.31 17.26
C THR A 125 2.08 4.95 16.16
N LEU A 126 0.87 4.51 16.52
CA LEU A 126 -0.15 4.13 15.54
C LEU A 126 -0.89 5.36 14.98
N SER A 127 -1.14 6.38 15.80
CA SER A 127 -1.81 7.60 15.36
C SER A 127 -0.93 8.47 14.44
N GLY A 128 0.39 8.31 14.51
CA GLY A 128 1.37 9.01 13.68
C GLY A 128 1.53 8.45 12.27
N ILE A 129 0.94 7.28 11.95
CA ILE A 129 1.05 6.68 10.62
C ILE A 129 0.37 7.59 9.58
N ALA A 130 1.15 8.05 8.60
CA ALA A 130 0.72 8.98 7.55
C ALA A 130 0.97 8.47 6.13
N ALA A 131 1.82 7.45 5.98
CA ALA A 131 2.17 6.89 4.68
C ALA A 131 2.37 5.38 4.75
N TRP A 132 2.29 4.75 3.58
CA TRP A 132 2.61 3.34 3.40
C TRP A 132 3.34 3.11 2.09
N ASP A 133 4.08 2.02 2.01
CA ASP A 133 4.74 1.58 0.79
C ASP A 133 4.77 0.06 0.72
N LEU A 134 5.03 -0.50 -0.47
CA LEU A 134 5.15 -1.92 -0.70
C LEU A 134 6.52 -2.21 -1.34
N ASN A 135 7.40 -2.87 -0.59
CA ASN A 135 8.71 -3.33 -1.03
C ASN A 135 8.68 -4.84 -1.24
N GLY A 136 8.52 -5.28 -2.51
CA GLY A 136 8.24 -6.69 -2.77
C GLY A 136 6.95 -7.12 -2.06
N ASN A 137 7.05 -8.07 -1.12
CA ASN A 137 5.93 -8.56 -0.32
C ASN A 137 5.84 -7.91 1.08
N GLN A 138 6.67 -6.93 1.36
CA GLN A 138 6.70 -6.22 2.64
C GLN A 138 5.89 -4.94 2.58
N VAL A 139 4.89 -4.83 3.44
CA VAL A 139 4.15 -3.59 3.68
C VAL A 139 4.90 -2.77 4.71
N VAL A 140 5.25 -1.55 4.36
CA VAL A 140 5.97 -0.61 5.22
C VAL A 140 5.04 0.53 5.59
N LEU A 141 4.81 0.73 6.87
CA LEU A 141 4.05 1.88 7.39
C LEU A 141 5.03 2.94 7.87
N LYS A 142 4.78 4.19 7.52
CA LYS A 142 5.64 5.33 7.81
C LYS A 142 4.86 6.45 8.50
N ASP A 143 5.56 7.26 9.26
CA ASP A 143 5.00 8.47 9.85
C ASP A 143 5.02 9.67 8.87
N GLY A 144 4.57 10.85 9.35
CA GLY A 144 4.54 12.08 8.55
C GLY A 144 5.91 12.62 8.15
N SER A 145 6.99 12.18 8.81
CA SER A 145 8.38 12.52 8.47
C SER A 145 9.03 11.53 7.49
N GLY A 146 8.35 10.40 7.22
CA GLY A 146 8.85 9.32 6.36
C GLY A 146 9.64 8.24 7.11
N LEU A 147 9.72 8.30 8.45
CA LEU A 147 10.36 7.27 9.25
C LEU A 147 9.49 6.01 9.29
N ILE A 148 10.13 4.85 9.29
CA ILE A 148 9.45 3.57 9.35
C ILE A 148 8.86 3.37 10.76
N VAL A 149 7.54 3.21 10.82
CA VAL A 149 6.80 2.89 12.03
C VAL A 149 6.63 1.38 12.19
N ALA A 150 6.36 0.66 11.10
CA ALA A 150 6.18 -0.78 11.13
C ALA A 150 6.46 -1.44 9.78
N GLN A 151 6.77 -2.73 9.84
CA GLN A 151 7.01 -3.60 8.69
C GLN A 151 6.18 -4.87 8.87
N LEU A 152 5.35 -5.19 7.87
CA LEU A 152 4.43 -6.33 7.93
C LEU A 152 4.55 -7.18 6.66
N TYR A 153 4.21 -8.46 6.79
CA TYR A 153 4.11 -9.41 5.69
C TYR A 153 2.73 -10.06 5.68
N SER A 154 2.29 -10.46 4.50
CA SER A 154 1.07 -11.25 4.35
C SER A 154 1.20 -12.58 5.07
N SER A 155 0.27 -12.89 5.96
CA SER A 155 0.18 -14.16 6.67
C SER A 155 -1.01 -15.00 6.20
N ALA A 156 -2.04 -14.33 5.67
CA ALA A 156 -3.21 -14.93 5.05
C ALA A 156 -3.91 -13.87 4.17
N PRO A 157 -4.85 -14.25 3.29
CA PRO A 157 -5.66 -13.30 2.56
C PRO A 157 -6.33 -12.28 3.48
N GLY A 158 -6.05 -10.98 3.28
CA GLY A 158 -6.58 -9.91 4.12
C GLY A 158 -5.99 -9.81 5.53
N GLN A 159 -4.85 -10.46 5.78
CA GLN A 159 -4.15 -10.41 7.07
C GLN A 159 -2.65 -10.23 6.88
N PHE A 160 -2.09 -9.23 7.56
CA PHE A 160 -0.67 -8.92 7.60
C PHE A 160 -0.20 -8.87 9.04
N ASN A 161 0.93 -9.49 9.32
CA ASN A 161 1.57 -9.49 10.61
C ASN A 161 3.01 -9.02 10.50
N GLY A 162 3.51 -8.38 11.56
CA GLY A 162 4.86 -7.85 11.57
C GLY A 162 5.26 -7.25 12.90
N GLN A 163 6.17 -6.28 12.81
CA GLN A 163 6.70 -5.59 13.98
C GLN A 163 6.78 -4.09 13.73
N THR A 164 6.59 -3.33 14.80
CA THR A 164 6.89 -1.89 14.83
C THR A 164 8.39 -1.67 14.88
N SER A 165 8.85 -0.45 14.62
CA SER A 165 10.25 -0.04 14.77
C SER A 165 10.78 -0.23 16.22
N THR A 166 9.88 -0.32 17.20
CA THR A 166 10.20 -0.59 18.61
C THR A 166 10.17 -2.08 18.97
N GLY A 167 9.95 -2.98 17.99
CA GLY A 167 9.90 -4.43 18.20
C GLY A 167 8.57 -4.97 18.71
N SER A 168 7.55 -4.14 18.88
CA SER A 168 6.22 -4.59 19.29
C SER A 168 5.49 -5.29 18.12
N PRO A 169 4.78 -6.41 18.38
CA PRO A 169 4.00 -7.06 17.35
C PRO A 169 2.88 -6.15 16.86
N ILE A 170 2.62 -6.19 15.56
CA ILE A 170 1.57 -5.41 14.90
C ILE A 170 0.84 -6.29 13.88
N SER A 171 -0.47 -6.13 13.81
CA SER A 171 -1.33 -6.83 12.86
C SER A 171 -2.23 -5.83 12.12
N LEU A 172 -2.41 -6.07 10.82
CA LEU A 172 -3.30 -5.32 9.94
C LEU A 172 -4.23 -6.33 9.27
N TYR A 173 -5.55 -6.18 9.44
CA TYR A 173 -6.52 -7.17 8.96
C TYR A 173 -7.88 -6.55 8.63
N ARG A 174 -8.69 -7.28 7.86
CA ARG A 174 -10.09 -6.93 7.51
C ARG A 174 -10.98 -8.16 7.40
#